data_e7c7589f4a637929eaceb7f3ba61441c
#
_entry.id   e7c7589f4a637929eaceb7f3ba61441c
#
_cell.length_a   1.000
_cell.length_b   1.000
_cell.length_c   1.000
_cell.angle_alpha   90.00
_cell.angle_beta   90.00
_cell.angle_gamma   90.00
#
_symmetry.space_group_name_H-M   'P 1'
#
loop_
_entity.id
_entity.type
_entity.pdbx_description
1 polymer ?
#
loop_
_entity_poly.entity_id
_entity_poly.type
_entity_poly.pdbx_seq_one_letter_code
_entity_poly.pdbx_strand_id
1 'polypeptide(L)'
;YGVQSLRAAENFHITGLNMHPEIINSLAYIKKAAAITNCEVGILDKKVANAIVKACDEIIAGKFHDNFIVDPIQGGAGTSLNMNANEVIANRAIEILGGQKGDYSIVNPNDHVNCGQSTNDVIPTAGKMTSLRLLKHLKKELKRLYEALCQKAEEFDHVIKMGRTQMQDAVPIRLGQEFKAYSVAIMRDIN
;
A
#
# COMPACT_ATOMS: atom_id res chain seq x y z
N TYR A 1 -6.98 17.67 2.55
CA TYR A 1 -8.22 16.91 2.50
C TYR A 1 -9.42 17.85 2.35
N GLY A 2 -10.61 17.31 2.23
CA GLY A 2 -11.86 18.05 2.11
C GLY A 2 -12.95 17.53 3.05
N VAL A 3 -14.19 17.97 2.83
CA VAL A 3 -15.32 17.71 3.72
C VAL A 3 -15.68 16.22 3.82
N GLN A 4 -15.55 15.45 2.73
CA GLN A 4 -15.92 14.04 2.76
C GLN A 4 -14.88 13.21 3.56
N SER A 5 -13.60 13.57 3.45
CA SER A 5 -12.56 12.97 4.29
C SER A 5 -12.78 13.26 5.77
N LEU A 6 -13.14 14.49 6.12
CA LEU A 6 -13.42 14.87 7.51
C LEU A 6 -14.61 14.07 8.05
N ARG A 7 -15.73 14.02 7.33
CA ARG A 7 -16.90 13.21 7.71
C ARG A 7 -16.58 11.74 7.89
N ALA A 8 -15.73 11.19 7.02
CA ALA A 8 -15.30 9.81 7.15
C ALA A 8 -14.43 9.59 8.39
N ALA A 9 -13.49 10.49 8.67
CA ALA A 9 -12.65 10.44 9.87
C ALA A 9 -13.49 10.55 11.15
N GLU A 10 -14.51 11.42 11.17
CA GLU A 10 -15.44 11.55 12.29
C GLU A 10 -16.33 10.30 12.48
N ASN A 11 -16.66 9.58 11.41
CA ASN A 11 -17.53 8.40 11.45
C ASN A 11 -16.79 7.12 11.80
N PHE A 12 -15.52 6.98 11.45
CA PHE A 12 -14.72 5.75 11.62
C PHE A 12 -13.54 6.02 12.57
N HIS A 13 -13.79 5.98 13.88
CA HIS A 13 -12.77 6.00 14.92
C HIS A 13 -12.48 4.59 15.40
N ILE A 14 -11.72 3.81 14.61
CA ILE A 14 -11.53 2.38 14.87
C ILE A 14 -10.16 2.09 15.48
N THR A 15 -9.09 2.45 14.76
CA THR A 15 -7.71 2.12 15.18
C THR A 15 -6.92 3.34 15.65
N GLY A 16 -7.24 4.53 15.17
CA GLY A 16 -6.45 5.73 15.35
C GLY A 16 -5.11 5.72 14.61
N LEU A 17 -4.89 4.75 13.71
CA LEU A 17 -3.68 4.65 12.92
C LEU A 17 -3.79 5.49 11.64
N ASN A 18 -2.65 5.89 11.12
CA ASN A 18 -2.55 6.54 9.82
C ASN A 18 -2.41 5.50 8.69
N MET A 19 -2.77 5.92 7.48
CA MET A 19 -2.54 5.12 6.28
C MET A 19 -1.06 4.86 6.05
N HIS A 20 -0.73 3.64 5.64
CA HIS A 20 0.64 3.29 5.29
C HIS A 20 1.13 4.12 4.08
N PRO A 21 2.34 4.71 4.12
CA PRO A 21 2.83 5.56 3.02
C PRO A 21 2.80 4.92 1.64
N GLU A 22 3.08 3.62 1.55
CA GLU A 22 3.09 2.93 0.25
C GLU A 22 1.71 2.80 -0.41
N ILE A 23 0.61 2.74 0.36
CA ILE A 23 -0.73 2.73 -0.24
C ILE A 23 -1.11 4.13 -0.73
N ILE A 24 -0.69 5.18 -0.02
CA ILE A 24 -0.84 6.57 -0.45
C ILE A 24 -0.12 6.80 -1.78
N ASN A 25 1.14 6.36 -1.88
CA ASN A 25 1.92 6.42 -3.11
C ASN A 25 1.26 5.64 -4.25
N SER A 26 0.75 4.44 -3.97
CA SER A 26 0.08 3.60 -4.98
C SER A 26 -1.19 4.27 -5.51
N LEU A 27 -1.99 4.90 -4.64
CA LEU A 27 -3.14 5.70 -5.05
C LEU A 27 -2.73 6.87 -5.94
N ALA A 28 -1.68 7.61 -5.56
CA ALA A 28 -1.19 8.72 -6.36
C ALA A 28 -0.70 8.28 -7.75
N TYR A 29 -0.04 7.12 -7.88
CA TYR A 29 0.32 6.56 -9.19
C TYR A 29 -0.90 6.24 -10.05
N ILE A 30 -1.95 5.64 -9.47
CA ILE A 30 -3.20 5.30 -10.18
C ILE A 30 -3.89 6.58 -10.67
N LYS A 31 -4.04 7.58 -9.78
CA LYS A 31 -4.68 8.86 -10.13
C LYS A 31 -3.89 9.63 -11.18
N LYS A 32 -2.56 9.60 -11.10
CA LYS A 32 -1.68 10.16 -12.12
C LYS A 32 -1.89 9.50 -13.48
N ALA A 33 -1.90 8.17 -13.54
CA ALA A 33 -2.12 7.42 -14.78
C ALA A 33 -3.50 7.73 -15.38
N ALA A 34 -4.55 7.75 -14.54
CA ALA A 34 -5.91 8.08 -14.97
C ALA A 34 -6.00 9.50 -15.53
N ALA A 35 -5.37 10.50 -14.90
CA ALA A 35 -5.37 11.88 -15.38
C ALA A 35 -4.67 12.02 -16.74
N ILE A 36 -3.55 11.33 -16.94
CA ILE A 36 -2.83 11.30 -18.22
C ILE A 36 -3.72 10.69 -19.31
N THR A 37 -4.27 9.50 -19.06
CA THR A 37 -5.11 8.79 -20.04
C THR A 37 -6.37 9.57 -20.37
N ASN A 38 -7.08 10.13 -19.38
CA ASN A 38 -8.28 10.94 -19.60
C ASN A 38 -7.99 12.22 -20.40
N CYS A 39 -6.79 12.79 -20.26
CA CYS A 39 -6.35 13.91 -21.08
C CYS A 39 -6.05 13.48 -22.53
N GLU A 40 -5.37 12.34 -22.73
CA GLU A 40 -5.02 11.83 -24.05
C GLU A 40 -6.26 11.48 -24.90
N VAL A 41 -7.31 10.94 -24.25
CA VAL A 41 -8.58 10.62 -24.92
C VAL A 41 -9.54 11.83 -25.02
N GLY A 42 -9.12 13.01 -24.56
CA GLY A 42 -9.87 14.27 -24.70
C GLY A 42 -11.02 14.46 -23.72
N ILE A 43 -11.11 13.66 -22.65
CA ILE A 43 -12.15 13.78 -21.61
C ILE A 43 -11.77 14.85 -20.58
N LEU A 44 -10.48 14.98 -20.24
CA LEU A 44 -9.99 15.90 -19.23
C LEU A 44 -9.18 17.04 -19.88
N ASP A 45 -9.46 18.28 -19.47
CA ASP A 45 -8.68 19.45 -19.93
C ASP A 45 -7.21 19.31 -19.58
N LYS A 46 -6.35 19.69 -20.51
CA LYS A 46 -4.88 19.56 -20.38
C LYS A 46 -4.29 20.33 -19.19
N LYS A 47 -4.83 21.50 -18.85
CA LYS A 47 -4.33 22.29 -17.70
C LYS A 47 -4.71 21.60 -16.40
N VAL A 48 -5.93 21.11 -16.30
CA VAL A 48 -6.42 20.36 -15.13
C VAL A 48 -5.63 19.04 -14.98
N ALA A 49 -5.47 18.27 -16.05
CA ALA A 49 -4.70 17.04 -16.04
C ALA A 49 -3.25 17.25 -15.55
N ASN A 50 -2.57 18.26 -16.09
CA ASN A 50 -1.21 18.61 -15.70
C ASN A 50 -1.11 19.03 -14.21
N ALA A 51 -2.10 19.73 -13.69
CA ALA A 51 -2.14 20.10 -12.27
C ALA A 51 -2.34 18.87 -11.38
N ILE A 52 -3.23 17.94 -11.76
CA ILE A 52 -3.44 16.66 -11.08
C ILE A 52 -2.15 15.83 -11.08
N VAL A 53 -1.48 15.71 -12.23
CA VAL A 53 -0.20 14.97 -12.35
C VAL A 53 0.86 15.55 -11.42
N LYS A 54 1.02 16.89 -11.38
CA LYS A 54 1.97 17.54 -10.47
C LYS A 54 1.62 17.30 -8.99
N ALA A 55 0.34 17.39 -8.63
CA ALA A 55 -0.11 17.08 -7.27
C ALA A 55 0.21 15.62 -6.88
N CYS A 56 -0.02 14.67 -7.79
CA CYS A 56 0.34 13.26 -7.58
C CYS A 56 1.86 13.09 -7.41
N ASP A 57 2.68 13.77 -8.20
CA ASP A 57 4.14 13.71 -8.08
C ASP A 57 4.64 14.24 -6.73
N GLU A 58 4.03 15.29 -6.21
CA GLU A 58 4.35 15.80 -4.87
C GLU A 58 3.97 14.79 -3.76
N ILE A 59 2.83 14.09 -3.89
CA ILE A 59 2.43 13.02 -2.96
C ILE A 59 3.41 11.84 -3.02
N ILE A 60 3.78 11.40 -4.22
CA ILE A 60 4.77 10.32 -4.43
C ILE A 60 6.13 10.69 -3.84
N ALA A 61 6.49 11.97 -3.86
CA ALA A 61 7.69 12.48 -3.21
C ALA A 61 7.59 12.61 -1.67
N GLY A 62 6.49 12.13 -1.08
CA GLY A 62 6.26 12.10 0.37
C GLY A 62 5.60 13.34 0.95
N LYS A 63 5.12 14.28 0.13
CA LYS A 63 4.37 15.45 0.62
C LYS A 63 2.91 15.10 0.88
N PHE A 64 2.28 15.81 1.80
CA PHE A 64 0.85 15.73 2.10
C PHE A 64 0.35 14.39 2.65
N HIS A 65 1.21 13.47 3.06
CA HIS A 65 0.79 12.20 3.66
C HIS A 65 -0.06 12.40 4.92
N ASP A 66 0.24 13.43 5.72
CA ASP A 66 -0.55 13.80 6.91
C ASP A 66 -1.98 14.29 6.59
N ASN A 67 -2.29 14.52 5.31
CA ASN A 67 -3.63 14.86 4.86
C ASN A 67 -4.50 13.64 4.53
N PHE A 68 -3.94 12.43 4.61
CA PHE A 68 -4.69 11.19 4.52
C PHE A 68 -5.16 10.79 5.92
N ILE A 69 -6.26 11.42 6.34
CA ILE A 69 -6.76 11.43 7.73
C ILE A 69 -7.71 10.29 8.06
N VAL A 70 -8.12 9.50 7.07
CA VAL A 70 -9.08 8.41 7.29
C VAL A 70 -8.40 7.21 7.95
N ASP A 71 -9.13 6.54 8.84
CA ASP A 71 -8.64 5.33 9.51
C ASP A 71 -8.41 4.20 8.49
N PRO A 72 -7.36 3.37 8.63
CA PRO A 72 -7.14 2.19 7.79
C PRO A 72 -8.31 1.20 7.79
N ILE A 73 -9.04 1.11 8.89
CA ILE A 73 -10.26 0.33 8.99
C ILE A 73 -11.47 1.25 8.81
N GLN A 74 -12.17 1.04 7.73
CA GLN A 74 -13.27 1.88 7.27
C GLN A 74 -14.32 1.04 6.54
N GLY A 75 -15.29 1.67 5.84
CA GLY A 75 -16.24 0.94 5.00
C GLY A 75 -15.54 -0.02 4.02
N GLY A 76 -16.08 -1.24 3.87
CA GLY A 76 -15.39 -2.38 3.24
C GLY A 76 -14.85 -2.18 1.83
N ALA A 77 -15.46 -1.31 1.02
CA ALA A 77 -15.00 -1.00 -0.33
C ALA A 77 -13.81 -0.01 -0.39
N GLY A 78 -13.43 0.61 0.74
CA GLY A 78 -12.36 1.61 0.80
C GLY A 78 -12.75 2.97 0.21
N THR A 79 -14.03 3.28 0.16
CA THR A 79 -14.55 4.53 -0.43
C THR A 79 -13.99 5.77 0.26
N SER A 80 -13.87 5.75 1.59
CA SER A 80 -13.32 6.88 2.36
C SER A 80 -11.88 7.20 1.96
N LEU A 81 -11.04 6.18 1.81
CA LEU A 81 -9.65 6.35 1.37
C LEU A 81 -9.56 6.87 -0.07
N ASN A 82 -10.38 6.32 -0.98
CA ASN A 82 -10.42 6.79 -2.37
C ASN A 82 -10.84 8.28 -2.43
N MET A 83 -11.87 8.67 -1.67
CA MET A 83 -12.30 10.07 -1.61
C MET A 83 -11.25 10.96 -0.96
N ASN A 84 -10.56 10.50 0.10
CA ASN A 84 -9.47 11.26 0.71
C ASN A 84 -8.35 11.55 -0.31
N ALA A 85 -7.95 10.54 -1.10
CA ALA A 85 -6.98 10.75 -2.18
C ALA A 85 -7.50 11.76 -3.22
N ASN A 86 -8.76 11.63 -3.64
CA ASN A 86 -9.36 12.55 -4.61
C ASN A 86 -9.37 14.01 -4.11
N GLU A 87 -9.76 14.23 -2.84
CA GLU A 87 -9.83 15.56 -2.25
C GLU A 87 -8.45 16.18 -2.02
N VAL A 88 -7.45 15.40 -1.56
CA VAL A 88 -6.08 15.90 -1.39
C VAL A 88 -5.49 16.31 -2.73
N ILE A 89 -5.64 15.47 -3.77
CA ILE A 89 -5.14 15.74 -5.11
C ILE A 89 -5.87 16.95 -5.73
N ALA A 90 -7.21 17.00 -5.62
CA ALA A 90 -7.99 18.11 -6.16
C ALA A 90 -7.60 19.44 -5.52
N ASN A 91 -7.54 19.51 -4.20
CA ASN A 91 -7.17 20.72 -3.49
C ASN A 91 -5.73 21.18 -3.84
N ARG A 92 -4.79 20.24 -3.97
CA ARG A 92 -3.44 20.60 -4.37
C ARG A 92 -3.38 21.06 -5.85
N ALA A 93 -4.13 20.44 -6.74
CA ALA A 93 -4.23 20.86 -8.13
C ALA A 93 -4.86 22.26 -8.26
N ILE A 94 -5.87 22.58 -7.45
CA ILE A 94 -6.46 23.93 -7.37
C ILE A 94 -5.41 24.96 -6.98
N GLU A 95 -4.59 24.72 -5.95
CA GLU A 95 -3.50 25.60 -5.55
C GLU A 95 -2.47 25.79 -6.67
N ILE A 96 -2.10 24.71 -7.38
CA ILE A 96 -1.17 24.75 -8.52
C ILE A 96 -1.73 25.64 -9.65
N LEU A 97 -3.05 25.70 -9.82
CA LEU A 97 -3.72 26.55 -10.80
C LEU A 97 -3.99 27.99 -10.29
N GLY A 98 -3.57 28.31 -9.07
CA GLY A 98 -3.71 29.63 -8.46
C GLY A 98 -5.07 29.88 -7.80
N GLY A 99 -5.89 28.85 -7.60
CA GLY A 99 -7.18 28.92 -6.89
C GLY A 99 -7.05 28.71 -5.41
N GLN A 100 -8.18 28.84 -4.71
CA GLN A 100 -8.30 28.58 -3.27
C GLN A 100 -8.78 27.14 -3.02
N LYS A 101 -8.22 26.47 -2.02
CA LYS A 101 -8.67 25.12 -1.60
C LYS A 101 -10.17 25.10 -1.37
N GLY A 102 -10.83 24.06 -1.85
CA GLY A 102 -12.29 23.90 -1.78
C GLY A 102 -13.05 24.48 -2.97
N ASP A 103 -12.39 25.21 -3.86
CA ASP A 103 -13.03 25.68 -5.10
C ASP A 103 -13.09 24.56 -6.15
N TYR A 104 -14.02 23.65 -5.94
CA TYR A 104 -14.21 22.49 -6.84
C TYR A 104 -14.79 22.83 -8.22
N SER A 105 -15.05 24.13 -8.50
CA SER A 105 -15.33 24.57 -9.85
C SER A 105 -14.07 24.55 -10.74
N ILE A 106 -12.87 24.65 -10.14
CA ILE A 106 -11.57 24.58 -10.84
C ILE A 106 -11.14 23.12 -11.05
N VAL A 107 -11.08 22.33 -9.94
CA VAL A 107 -10.76 20.90 -10.01
C VAL A 107 -11.68 20.14 -9.05
N ASN A 108 -12.59 19.36 -9.60
CA ASN A 108 -13.54 18.55 -8.83
C ASN A 108 -12.94 17.18 -8.48
N PRO A 109 -13.02 16.74 -7.20
CA PRO A 109 -12.52 15.44 -6.78
C PRO A 109 -13.17 14.25 -7.51
N ASN A 110 -14.48 14.32 -7.83
CA ASN A 110 -15.20 13.24 -8.51
C ASN A 110 -15.07 13.35 -10.03
N ASP A 111 -15.39 14.52 -10.59
CA ASP A 111 -15.55 14.69 -12.02
C ASP A 111 -14.20 14.78 -12.76
N HIS A 112 -13.14 15.22 -12.08
CA HIS A 112 -11.82 15.36 -12.66
C HIS A 112 -10.83 14.31 -12.13
N VAL A 113 -10.59 14.24 -10.80
CA VAL A 113 -9.58 13.34 -10.23
C VAL A 113 -10.03 11.87 -10.29
N ASN A 114 -11.32 11.60 -10.05
CA ASN A 114 -11.89 10.25 -10.11
C ASN A 114 -12.58 9.93 -11.45
N CYS A 115 -12.41 10.75 -12.46
CA CYS A 115 -13.03 10.58 -13.78
C CYS A 115 -12.72 9.18 -14.36
N GLY A 116 -13.76 8.45 -14.77
CA GLY A 116 -13.65 7.12 -15.36
C GLY A 116 -13.17 6.03 -14.42
N GLN A 117 -13.24 6.21 -13.11
CA GLN A 117 -12.73 5.26 -12.11
C GLN A 117 -13.81 4.85 -11.13
N SER A 118 -13.83 3.55 -10.79
CA SER A 118 -14.56 3.01 -9.65
C SER A 118 -13.63 2.81 -8.44
N THR A 119 -14.15 3.02 -7.23
CA THR A 119 -13.44 2.62 -6.00
C THR A 119 -13.05 1.14 -6.04
N ASN A 120 -13.90 0.29 -6.62
CA ASN A 120 -13.66 -1.15 -6.74
C ASN A 120 -12.50 -1.52 -7.68
N ASP A 121 -12.06 -0.59 -8.54
CA ASP A 121 -10.85 -0.76 -9.36
C ASP A 121 -9.62 -0.14 -8.67
N VAL A 122 -9.78 1.06 -8.14
CA VAL A 122 -8.69 1.86 -7.58
C VAL A 122 -8.11 1.21 -6.33
N ILE A 123 -8.95 0.86 -5.37
CA ILE A 123 -8.50 0.35 -4.05
C ILE A 123 -7.84 -1.02 -4.16
N PRO A 124 -8.41 -2.03 -4.85
CA PRO A 124 -7.73 -3.31 -5.02
C PRO A 124 -6.41 -3.19 -5.80
N THR A 125 -6.38 -2.32 -6.80
CA THR A 125 -5.14 -2.07 -7.58
C THR A 125 -4.07 -1.43 -6.70
N ALA A 126 -4.43 -0.42 -5.89
CA ALA A 126 -3.50 0.19 -4.94
C ALA A 126 -2.98 -0.83 -3.92
N GLY A 127 -3.87 -1.69 -3.40
CA GLY A 127 -3.48 -2.78 -2.49
C GLY A 127 -2.48 -3.76 -3.11
N LYS A 128 -2.71 -4.20 -4.34
CA LYS A 128 -1.78 -5.08 -5.08
C LYS A 128 -0.43 -4.41 -5.34
N MET A 129 -0.44 -3.15 -5.79
CA MET A 129 0.80 -2.38 -6.02
C MET A 129 1.60 -2.22 -4.73
N THR A 130 0.93 -1.89 -3.63
CA THR A 130 1.54 -1.75 -2.30
C THR A 130 2.15 -3.07 -1.84
N SER A 131 1.41 -4.17 -1.95
CA SER A 131 1.88 -5.51 -1.59
C SER A 131 3.13 -5.90 -2.38
N LEU A 132 3.14 -5.69 -3.69
CA LEU A 132 4.29 -5.96 -4.56
C LEU A 132 5.54 -5.16 -4.16
N ARG A 133 5.36 -3.91 -3.73
CA ARG A 133 6.48 -3.06 -3.26
C ARG A 133 7.04 -3.55 -1.93
N LEU A 134 6.16 -3.85 -0.97
CA LEU A 134 6.55 -4.35 0.34
C LEU A 134 7.18 -5.75 0.28
N LEU A 135 6.67 -6.62 -0.59
CA LEU A 135 7.23 -7.96 -0.81
C LEU A 135 8.70 -7.97 -1.22
N LYS A 136 9.20 -6.94 -1.88
CA LYS A 136 10.64 -6.87 -2.24
C LYS A 136 11.53 -6.90 -1.00
N HIS A 137 11.16 -6.15 0.03
CA HIS A 137 11.91 -6.12 1.30
C HIS A 137 11.74 -7.41 2.08
N LEU A 138 10.51 -7.92 2.17
CA LEU A 138 10.21 -9.17 2.85
C LEU A 138 10.98 -10.35 2.22
N LYS A 139 10.95 -10.49 0.91
CA LYS A 139 11.69 -11.58 0.20
C LYS A 139 13.18 -11.53 0.47
N LYS A 140 13.77 -10.35 0.56
CA LYS A 140 15.19 -10.20 0.92
C LYS A 140 15.50 -10.76 2.31
N GLU A 141 14.68 -10.42 3.31
CA GLU A 141 14.88 -10.89 4.67
C GLU A 141 14.55 -12.38 4.85
N LEU A 142 13.53 -12.88 4.16
CA LEU A 142 13.23 -14.33 4.11
C LEU A 142 14.40 -15.12 3.50
N LYS A 143 15.03 -14.59 2.46
CA LYS A 143 16.23 -15.23 1.88
C LYS A 143 17.39 -15.28 2.88
N ARG A 144 17.65 -14.19 3.61
CA ARG A 144 18.66 -14.18 4.68
C ARG A 144 18.37 -15.21 5.77
N LEU A 145 17.10 -15.31 6.18
CA LEU A 145 16.67 -16.31 7.17
C LEU A 145 16.87 -17.73 6.63
N TYR A 146 16.47 -17.99 5.39
CA TYR A 146 16.69 -19.28 4.73
C TYR A 146 18.17 -19.69 4.72
N GLU A 147 19.06 -18.78 4.32
CA GLU A 147 20.51 -19.02 4.26
C GLU A 147 21.06 -19.32 5.65
N ALA A 148 20.66 -18.56 6.66
CA ALA A 148 21.07 -18.79 8.05
C ALA A 148 20.59 -20.15 8.58
N LEU A 149 19.36 -20.56 8.28
CA LEU A 149 18.82 -21.87 8.64
C LEU A 149 19.57 -23.00 7.96
N CYS A 150 19.94 -22.84 6.68
CA CYS A 150 20.77 -23.82 5.96
C CYS A 150 22.16 -23.98 6.61
N GLN A 151 22.81 -22.88 6.95
CA GLN A 151 24.11 -22.90 7.63
C GLN A 151 24.01 -23.62 8.99
N LYS A 152 22.97 -23.34 9.78
CA LYS A 152 22.75 -24.01 11.05
C LYS A 152 22.38 -25.49 10.89
N ALA A 153 21.73 -25.85 9.80
CA ALA A 153 21.45 -27.24 9.48
C ALA A 153 22.75 -28.04 9.25
N GLU A 154 23.71 -27.45 8.52
CA GLU A 154 25.05 -28.06 8.30
C GLU A 154 25.89 -28.08 9.58
N GLU A 155 25.96 -26.95 10.30
CA GLU A 155 26.71 -26.79 11.54
C GLU A 155 26.31 -27.82 12.60
N PHE A 156 25.00 -28.11 12.75
CA PHE A 156 24.46 -28.99 13.78
C PHE A 156 24.07 -30.39 13.28
N ASP A 157 24.49 -30.78 12.08
CA ASP A 157 24.10 -32.11 11.55
C ASP A 157 24.72 -33.27 12.34
N HIS A 158 25.80 -33.04 13.03
CA HIS A 158 26.47 -34.04 13.90
C HIS A 158 25.89 -34.13 15.31
N VAL A 159 25.02 -33.18 15.74
CA VAL A 159 24.48 -33.11 17.09
C VAL A 159 23.22 -33.96 17.19
N ILE A 160 23.29 -35.06 17.98
CA ILE A 160 22.16 -35.93 18.23
C ILE A 160 21.30 -35.36 19.37
N LYS A 161 20.01 -35.35 19.18
CA LYS A 161 19.01 -34.95 20.17
C LYS A 161 17.78 -35.85 20.13
N MET A 162 16.97 -35.76 21.15
CA MET A 162 15.68 -36.42 21.14
C MET A 162 14.69 -35.61 20.28
N GLY A 163 14.10 -36.25 19.28
CA GLY A 163 12.95 -35.71 18.57
C GLY A 163 11.72 -35.70 19.47
N ARG A 164 10.81 -34.76 19.24
CA ARG A 164 9.61 -34.61 20.07
C ARG A 164 8.35 -34.55 19.21
N THR A 165 7.29 -35.15 19.72
CA THR A 165 5.94 -35.10 19.18
C THR A 165 4.94 -35.02 20.32
N GLN A 166 3.93 -34.15 20.21
CA GLN A 166 2.91 -33.98 21.27
C GLN A 166 3.52 -33.76 22.67
N MET A 167 4.62 -33.00 22.72
CA MET A 167 5.40 -32.75 23.95
C MET A 167 5.99 -34.01 24.63
N GLN A 168 6.07 -35.12 23.90
CA GLN A 168 6.64 -36.38 24.32
C GLN A 168 7.94 -36.69 23.59
N ASP A 169 8.83 -37.48 24.19
CA ASP A 169 10.01 -38.02 23.54
C ASP A 169 9.60 -38.98 22.41
N ALA A 170 10.19 -38.82 21.26
CA ALA A 170 9.97 -39.71 20.11
C ALA A 170 11.26 -40.47 19.78
N VAL A 171 11.85 -40.27 18.63
CA VAL A 171 13.07 -40.95 18.20
C VAL A 171 14.27 -40.00 18.22
N PRO A 172 15.50 -40.52 18.38
CA PRO A 172 16.70 -39.70 18.18
C PRO A 172 16.76 -39.12 16.77
N ILE A 173 17.06 -37.85 16.67
CA ILE A 173 17.25 -37.12 15.43
C ILE A 173 18.53 -36.28 15.51
N ARG A 174 18.98 -35.75 14.37
CA ARG A 174 20.03 -34.76 14.36
C ARG A 174 19.42 -33.35 14.47
N LEU A 175 20.03 -32.47 15.26
CA LEU A 175 19.58 -31.09 15.41
C LEU A 175 19.56 -30.37 14.05
N GLY A 176 20.54 -30.66 13.17
CA GLY A 176 20.57 -30.13 11.81
C GLY A 176 19.32 -30.46 10.99
N GLN A 177 18.64 -31.59 11.22
CA GLN A 177 17.39 -31.93 10.54
C GLN A 177 16.24 -30.98 10.88
N GLU A 178 16.16 -30.48 12.11
CA GLU A 178 15.15 -29.47 12.52
C GLU A 178 15.39 -28.14 11.75
N PHE A 179 16.62 -27.65 11.77
CA PHE A 179 16.97 -26.42 11.01
C PHE A 179 16.72 -26.59 9.51
N LYS A 180 17.01 -27.77 8.97
CA LYS A 180 16.73 -28.08 7.56
C LYS A 180 15.22 -28.04 7.26
N ALA A 181 14.40 -28.60 8.14
CA ALA A 181 12.94 -28.55 7.99
C ALA A 181 12.42 -27.09 7.98
N TYR A 182 12.92 -26.25 8.89
CA TYR A 182 12.57 -24.80 8.91
C TYR A 182 13.02 -24.10 7.63
N SER A 183 14.24 -24.39 7.13
CA SER A 183 14.72 -23.80 5.86
C SER A 183 13.82 -24.15 4.66
N VAL A 184 13.33 -25.38 4.60
CA VAL A 184 12.41 -25.83 3.55
C VAL A 184 11.06 -25.10 3.62
N ALA A 185 10.54 -24.87 4.84
CA ALA A 185 9.31 -24.09 5.01
C ALA A 185 9.48 -22.66 4.50
N ILE A 186 10.55 -21.97 4.93
CA ILE A 186 10.84 -20.59 4.47
C ILE A 186 11.04 -20.53 2.95
N MET A 187 11.71 -21.52 2.36
CA MET A 187 11.89 -21.56 0.88
C MET A 187 10.56 -21.69 0.14
N ARG A 188 9.60 -22.46 0.67
CA ARG A 188 8.25 -22.54 0.09
C ARG A 188 7.51 -21.23 0.15
N ASP A 189 7.69 -20.46 1.24
CA ASP A 189 7.05 -19.14 1.41
C ASP A 189 7.67 -18.06 0.48
N ILE A 190 8.93 -18.24 0.04
CA ILE A 190 9.60 -17.33 -0.91
C ILE A 190 9.06 -17.51 -2.33
N ASN A 191 8.67 -18.73 -2.73
CA ASN A 191 8.22 -19.06 -4.08
C ASN A 191 6.75 -18.73 -4.31
#